data_461a235abcd60e61607196cd4beea9b2
#
_entry.id   461a235abcd60e61607196cd4beea9b2
#
_cell.length_a   1.000
_cell.length_b   1.000
_cell.length_c   1.000
_cell.angle_alpha   90.00
_cell.angle_beta   90.00
_cell.angle_gamma   90.00
#
_symmetry.space_group_name_H-M   'P 1'
#
loop_
_entity.id
_entity.type
_entity.pdbx_description
1 polymer ?
#
loop_
_entity_poly.entity_id
_entity_poly.type
_entity_poly.pdbx_seq_one_letter_code
_entity_poly.pdbx_strand_id
1 'polypeptide(L)'
;LGNRQMTITVNREYNVHYNKKRIRRLMQILCLKSVCRKKRYNYIKSTPEVTAKNILNRDFHADKSNEKWLTDVTEFKYYVGTEVRKIYLSAILDLYDRRIVSYKIGGSNNNPLVFDTFDEAVKANPDAHPLFHSDRGFQYTSKIFHNKLIAANMRQSMSRVGRCIDNGPMEGFWGILKSEMYYLRKFTSRDDLISAIKRYLHFYNNKRYQQRLNCMTPMEFHRAAA
;
A
#
# COMPACT_ATOMS: atom_id res chain seq x y z
N LEU A 1 -7.95 -11.02 10.26
CA LEU A 1 -8.33 -9.72 10.86
C LEU A 1 -8.16 -9.78 12.38
N GLY A 2 -7.76 -8.67 13.02
CA GLY A 2 -7.72 -8.55 14.47
C GLY A 2 -9.10 -8.18 15.05
N ASN A 3 -9.26 -8.27 16.38
CA ASN A 3 -10.54 -8.04 17.04
C ASN A 3 -11.16 -6.65 16.77
N ARG A 4 -10.33 -5.60 16.62
CA ARG A 4 -10.83 -4.26 16.27
C ARG A 4 -11.46 -4.24 14.88
N GLN A 5 -10.75 -4.78 13.90
CA GLN A 5 -11.23 -4.87 12.52
C GLN A 5 -12.47 -5.76 12.42
N MET A 6 -12.46 -6.92 13.10
CA MET A 6 -13.62 -7.82 13.17
C MET A 6 -14.85 -7.12 13.76
N THR A 7 -14.67 -6.29 14.79
CA THR A 7 -15.79 -5.54 15.38
C THR A 7 -16.42 -4.59 14.36
N ILE A 8 -15.60 -3.84 13.61
CA ILE A 8 -16.08 -2.93 12.57
C ILE A 8 -16.85 -3.72 11.50
N THR A 9 -16.22 -4.79 10.99
CA THR A 9 -16.80 -5.63 9.91
C THR A 9 -18.17 -6.19 10.34
N VAL A 10 -18.25 -6.84 11.51
CA VAL A 10 -19.52 -7.42 12.00
C VAL A 10 -20.59 -6.36 12.19
N ASN A 11 -20.25 -5.22 12.81
CA ASN A 11 -21.22 -4.16 13.04
C ASN A 11 -21.75 -3.56 11.72
N ARG A 12 -20.89 -3.38 10.74
CA ARG A 12 -21.28 -2.84 9.42
C ARG A 12 -22.09 -3.84 8.59
N GLU A 13 -21.64 -5.10 8.49
CA GLU A 13 -22.28 -6.11 7.64
C GLU A 13 -23.62 -6.59 8.16
N TYR A 14 -23.77 -6.67 9.49
CA TYR A 14 -25.00 -7.16 10.12
C TYR A 14 -25.85 -6.07 10.75
N ASN A 15 -25.50 -4.78 10.57
CA ASN A 15 -26.17 -3.62 11.14
C ASN A 15 -26.41 -3.76 12.66
N VAL A 16 -25.37 -4.15 13.40
CA VAL A 16 -25.38 -4.35 14.86
C VAL A 16 -24.37 -3.44 15.55
N HIS A 17 -24.52 -3.26 16.87
CA HIS A 17 -23.65 -2.40 17.68
C HIS A 17 -22.97 -3.19 18.81
N TYR A 18 -22.16 -4.19 18.44
CA TYR A 18 -21.39 -4.95 19.42
C TYR A 18 -20.12 -4.20 19.82
N ASN A 19 -19.81 -4.22 21.12
CA ASN A 19 -18.56 -3.66 21.59
C ASN A 19 -17.39 -4.61 21.34
N LYS A 20 -16.19 -4.07 21.33
CA LYS A 20 -14.96 -4.82 21.11
C LYS A 20 -14.73 -5.97 22.11
N LYS A 21 -15.20 -5.83 23.36
CA LYS A 21 -15.05 -6.87 24.40
C LYS A 21 -15.86 -8.11 24.03
N ARG A 22 -17.11 -7.95 23.56
CA ARG A 22 -17.97 -9.05 23.10
C ARG A 22 -17.35 -9.79 21.92
N ILE A 23 -16.92 -9.08 20.89
CA ILE A 23 -16.28 -9.69 19.72
C ILE A 23 -14.98 -10.42 20.10
N ARG A 24 -14.15 -9.83 20.97
CA ARG A 24 -12.94 -10.51 21.46
C ARG A 24 -13.27 -11.82 22.18
N ARG A 25 -14.29 -11.85 23.05
CA ARG A 25 -14.73 -13.06 23.75
C ARG A 25 -15.22 -14.13 22.75
N LEU A 26 -16.04 -13.74 21.77
CA LEU A 26 -16.51 -14.67 20.74
C LEU A 26 -15.34 -15.23 19.91
N MET A 27 -14.40 -14.41 19.50
CA MET A 27 -13.19 -14.88 18.81
C MET A 27 -12.38 -15.87 19.66
N GLN A 28 -12.29 -15.68 20.98
CA GLN A 28 -11.62 -16.61 21.89
C GLN A 28 -12.36 -17.94 21.97
N ILE A 29 -13.69 -17.94 22.12
CA ILE A 29 -14.53 -19.14 22.16
C ILE A 29 -14.41 -19.93 20.85
N LEU A 30 -14.37 -19.24 19.70
CA LEU A 30 -14.25 -19.81 18.37
C LEU A 30 -12.78 -20.13 17.98
N CYS A 31 -11.83 -19.98 18.90
CA CYS A 31 -10.40 -20.18 18.67
C CYS A 31 -9.84 -19.36 17.50
N LEU A 32 -10.47 -18.22 17.13
CA LEU A 32 -10.04 -17.34 16.07
C LEU A 32 -8.92 -16.42 16.54
N LYS A 33 -7.76 -16.51 15.88
CA LYS A 33 -6.58 -15.67 16.19
C LYS A 33 -6.19 -14.81 14.99
N SER A 34 -5.75 -13.57 15.27
CA SER A 34 -5.13 -12.71 14.26
C SER A 34 -3.73 -13.21 13.94
N VAL A 35 -3.37 -13.25 12.66
CA VAL A 35 -2.00 -13.55 12.24
C VAL A 35 -1.14 -12.32 12.48
N CYS A 36 -0.15 -12.44 13.38
CA CYS A 36 0.80 -11.38 13.70
C CYS A 36 2.17 -11.67 13.06
N ARG A 37 2.74 -10.67 12.41
CA ARG A 37 4.06 -10.76 11.79
C ARG A 37 5.17 -10.38 12.78
N LYS A 38 6.28 -11.16 12.79
CA LYS A 38 7.55 -10.73 13.42
C LYS A 38 8.36 -9.93 12.39
N LYS A 39 8.79 -8.71 12.76
CA LYS A 39 9.65 -7.87 11.90
C LYS A 39 11.02 -8.52 11.69
N ARG A 40 11.49 -8.56 10.42
CA ARG A 40 12.88 -8.83 10.06
C ARG A 40 13.40 -7.63 9.26
N TYR A 41 14.59 -7.12 9.59
CA TYR A 41 15.22 -6.00 8.90
C TYR A 41 16.32 -6.53 7.97
N ASN A 42 16.32 -6.06 6.71
CA ASN A 42 17.46 -6.13 5.80
C ASN A 42 17.53 -4.81 5.04
N TYR A 43 18.69 -4.18 5.01
CA TYR A 43 18.94 -2.91 4.35
C TYR A 43 20.06 -3.07 3.31
N ILE A 44 19.83 -2.62 2.07
CA ILE A 44 20.81 -2.56 0.98
C ILE A 44 21.00 -1.09 0.61
N LYS A 45 22.25 -0.60 0.59
CA LYS A 45 22.60 0.76 0.16
C LYS A 45 22.68 0.84 -1.36
N SER A 46 22.04 1.85 -1.96
CA SER A 46 22.23 2.26 -3.35
C SER A 46 22.68 3.72 -3.42
N THR A 47 23.41 4.09 -4.48
CA THR A 47 23.86 5.46 -4.73
C THR A 47 22.84 6.16 -5.64
N PRO A 48 22.14 7.21 -5.21
CA PRO A 48 21.11 7.89 -6.00
C PRO A 48 21.70 8.87 -7.02
N GLU A 49 21.11 8.95 -8.22
CA GLU A 49 21.49 9.93 -9.28
C GLU A 49 20.89 11.31 -9.04
N VAL A 50 19.61 11.37 -8.68
CA VAL A 50 18.89 12.62 -8.34
C VAL A 50 18.27 12.47 -6.96
N THR A 51 18.44 13.48 -6.09
CA THR A 51 17.84 13.47 -4.77
C THR A 51 16.94 14.69 -4.58
N ALA A 52 15.69 14.45 -4.13
CA ALA A 52 14.81 15.51 -3.67
C ALA A 52 14.84 15.65 -2.15
N LYS A 53 14.51 16.86 -1.66
CA LYS A 53 14.36 17.11 -0.22
C LYS A 53 13.15 16.33 0.33
N ASN A 54 13.20 15.97 1.62
CA ASN A 54 12.02 15.42 2.30
C ASN A 54 11.04 16.55 2.63
N ILE A 55 10.13 16.85 1.71
CA ILE A 55 9.10 17.88 1.87
C ILE A 55 7.96 17.35 2.74
N LEU A 56 7.61 16.07 2.59
CA LEU A 56 6.55 15.41 3.37
C LEU A 56 6.80 15.47 4.88
N ASN A 57 8.07 15.34 5.29
CA ASN A 57 8.55 15.42 6.68
C ASN A 57 7.66 14.69 7.72
N ARG A 58 7.13 13.51 7.34
CA ARG A 58 6.22 12.68 8.14
C ARG A 58 4.85 13.31 8.42
N ASP A 59 4.50 14.37 7.75
CA ASP A 59 3.15 14.89 7.76
C ASP A 59 2.25 14.02 6.87
N PHE A 60 1.73 12.93 7.46
CA PHE A 60 0.87 11.96 6.79
C PHE A 60 -0.61 12.32 6.84
N HIS A 61 -0.93 13.56 7.22
CA HIS A 61 -2.26 14.12 7.11
C HIS A 61 -2.45 14.74 5.72
N ALA A 62 -3.64 14.60 5.16
CA ALA A 62 -4.06 15.28 3.94
C ALA A 62 -5.52 15.71 4.13
N ASP A 63 -5.85 16.91 3.65
CA ASP A 63 -7.17 17.52 3.83
C ASP A 63 -8.14 17.15 2.70
N LYS A 64 -7.60 16.76 1.54
CA LYS A 64 -8.37 16.37 0.36
C LYS A 64 -7.73 15.24 -0.42
N SER A 65 -8.54 14.55 -1.21
CA SER A 65 -8.07 13.52 -2.14
C SER A 65 -7.06 14.10 -3.14
N ASN A 66 -6.07 13.29 -3.50
CA ASN A 66 -5.01 13.63 -4.44
C ASN A 66 -4.12 14.81 -4.00
N GLU A 67 -4.00 15.07 -2.69
CA GLU A 67 -3.08 16.07 -2.15
C GLU A 67 -1.67 15.52 -1.95
N LYS A 68 -1.56 14.29 -1.44
CA LYS A 68 -0.27 13.62 -1.15
C LYS A 68 -0.35 12.16 -1.54
N TRP A 69 0.52 11.73 -2.45
CA TRP A 69 0.66 10.34 -2.87
C TRP A 69 1.97 9.75 -2.37
N LEU A 70 1.91 8.56 -1.82
CA LEU A 70 3.07 7.77 -1.44
C LEU A 70 3.22 6.58 -2.38
N THR A 71 4.45 6.25 -2.72
CA THR A 71 4.76 5.09 -3.56
C THR A 71 5.90 4.26 -3.00
N ASP A 72 5.89 3.00 -3.32
CA ASP A 72 6.96 2.04 -3.02
C ASP A 72 6.78 0.76 -3.83
N VAL A 73 7.83 -0.06 -3.86
CA VAL A 73 7.83 -1.38 -4.49
C VAL A 73 8.05 -2.46 -3.43
N THR A 74 7.24 -3.52 -3.48
CA THR A 74 7.43 -4.66 -2.60
C THR A 74 7.63 -5.96 -3.37
N GLU A 75 8.46 -6.86 -2.82
CA GLU A 75 8.75 -8.19 -3.36
C GLU A 75 7.82 -9.25 -2.76
N PHE A 76 7.39 -10.18 -3.60
CA PHE A 76 6.73 -11.43 -3.23
C PHE A 76 7.48 -12.62 -3.84
N LYS A 77 7.52 -13.72 -3.11
CA LYS A 77 8.13 -14.99 -3.55
C LYS A 77 7.06 -16.02 -3.81
N TYR A 78 7.26 -16.85 -4.83
CA TYR A 78 6.50 -18.06 -5.08
C TYR A 78 7.45 -19.21 -5.39
N TYR A 79 6.97 -20.44 -5.32
CA TYR A 79 7.81 -21.63 -5.35
C TYR A 79 7.37 -22.55 -6.50
N VAL A 80 8.29 -22.88 -7.39
CA VAL A 80 8.05 -23.86 -8.47
C VAL A 80 8.96 -25.05 -8.19
N GLY A 81 8.39 -26.11 -7.60
CA GLY A 81 9.21 -27.19 -7.05
C GLY A 81 10.13 -26.69 -5.94
N THR A 82 11.44 -26.84 -6.14
CA THR A 82 12.50 -26.36 -5.23
C THR A 82 12.95 -24.93 -5.53
N GLU A 83 12.57 -24.36 -6.69
CA GLU A 83 12.99 -23.03 -7.10
C GLU A 83 12.17 -21.93 -6.40
N VAL A 84 12.87 -20.89 -5.96
CA VAL A 84 12.25 -19.67 -5.43
C VAL A 84 12.26 -18.60 -6.52
N ARG A 85 11.07 -18.23 -7.00
CA ARG A 85 10.89 -17.15 -7.97
C ARG A 85 10.25 -15.93 -7.33
N LYS A 86 10.36 -14.77 -7.99
CA LYS A 86 9.95 -13.50 -7.45
C LYS A 86 9.00 -12.77 -8.40
N ILE A 87 8.09 -12.00 -7.82
CA ILE A 87 7.36 -10.93 -8.50
C ILE A 87 7.41 -9.67 -7.63
N TYR A 88 7.23 -8.53 -8.27
CA TYR A 88 7.27 -7.21 -7.65
C TYR A 88 5.95 -6.51 -7.87
N LEU A 89 5.49 -5.81 -6.84
CA LEU A 89 4.30 -4.98 -6.87
C LEU A 89 4.71 -3.54 -6.59
N SER A 90 4.52 -2.66 -7.55
CA SER A 90 4.57 -1.21 -7.37
C SER A 90 3.16 -0.70 -7.13
N ALA A 91 2.98 0.22 -6.20
CA ALA A 91 1.68 0.83 -5.94
C ALA A 91 1.81 2.29 -5.48
N ILE A 92 0.76 3.07 -5.71
CA ILE A 92 0.60 4.44 -5.25
C ILE A 92 -0.58 4.48 -4.29
N LEU A 93 -0.36 5.06 -3.11
CA LEU A 93 -1.34 5.21 -2.03
C LEU A 93 -1.63 6.70 -1.82
N ASP A 94 -2.90 7.08 -1.83
CA ASP A 94 -3.35 8.41 -1.43
C ASP A 94 -3.38 8.52 0.10
N LEU A 95 -2.83 9.60 0.66
CA LEU A 95 -2.80 9.80 2.11
C LEU A 95 -4.14 10.22 2.70
N TYR A 96 -5.02 10.82 1.93
CA TYR A 96 -6.33 11.28 2.39
C TYR A 96 -7.27 10.11 2.69
N ASP A 97 -7.61 9.35 1.67
CA ASP A 97 -8.60 8.26 1.72
C ASP A 97 -7.98 6.88 1.86
N ARG A 98 -6.66 6.77 1.84
CA ARG A 98 -5.89 5.51 1.94
C ARG A 98 -6.17 4.51 0.83
N ARG A 99 -6.79 4.93 -0.27
CA ARG A 99 -6.98 4.07 -1.44
C ARG A 99 -5.66 3.81 -2.16
N ILE A 100 -5.56 2.66 -2.77
CA ILE A 100 -4.53 2.41 -3.78
C ILE A 100 -5.03 3.02 -5.07
N VAL A 101 -4.34 4.08 -5.50
CA VAL A 101 -4.67 4.89 -6.69
C VAL A 101 -4.40 4.09 -7.95
N SER A 102 -3.21 3.48 -8.02
CA SER A 102 -2.78 2.61 -9.11
C SER A 102 -1.78 1.57 -8.62
N TYR A 103 -1.59 0.51 -9.39
CA TYR A 103 -0.58 -0.51 -9.13
C TYR A 103 -0.18 -1.28 -10.39
N LYS A 104 1.06 -1.79 -10.42
CA LYS A 104 1.55 -2.74 -11.43
C LYS A 104 2.22 -3.93 -10.77
N ILE A 105 2.12 -5.10 -11.42
CA ILE A 105 2.78 -6.33 -11.01
C ILE A 105 3.73 -6.75 -12.13
N GLY A 106 5.01 -6.93 -11.81
CA GLY A 106 6.04 -7.30 -12.77
C GLY A 106 6.96 -8.41 -12.27
N GLY A 107 7.71 -9.01 -13.21
CA GLY A 107 8.73 -10.03 -12.89
C GLY A 107 10.04 -9.43 -12.40
N SER A 108 10.26 -8.12 -12.58
CA SER A 108 11.49 -7.42 -12.24
C SER A 108 11.20 -6.11 -11.54
N ASN A 109 12.09 -5.74 -10.60
CA ASN A 109 12.05 -4.42 -9.96
C ASN A 109 12.86 -3.44 -10.83
N ASN A 110 12.23 -2.86 -11.83
CA ASN A 110 12.83 -2.00 -12.84
C ASN A 110 12.07 -0.69 -13.04
N ASN A 111 12.63 0.22 -13.85
CA ASN A 111 12.01 1.51 -14.15
C ASN A 111 10.62 1.38 -14.79
N PRO A 112 10.38 0.50 -15.81
CA PRO A 112 9.05 0.34 -16.39
C PRO A 112 7.97 0.02 -15.37
N LEU A 113 8.24 -0.85 -14.39
CA LEU A 113 7.27 -1.21 -13.35
C LEU A 113 6.74 0.02 -12.60
N VAL A 114 7.64 0.93 -12.20
CA VAL A 114 7.29 2.15 -11.46
C VAL A 114 6.68 3.20 -12.39
N PHE A 115 7.25 3.36 -13.59
CA PHE A 115 6.77 4.36 -14.55
C PHE A 115 5.37 4.06 -15.03
N ASP A 116 5.07 2.79 -15.37
CA ASP A 116 3.72 2.38 -15.77
C ASP A 116 2.71 2.54 -14.62
N THR A 117 3.15 2.31 -13.35
CA THR A 117 2.30 2.57 -12.18
C THR A 117 1.96 4.05 -12.08
N PHE A 118 2.94 4.92 -12.28
CA PHE A 118 2.77 6.38 -12.24
C PHE A 118 1.87 6.86 -13.40
N ASP A 119 2.16 6.42 -14.62
CA ASP A 119 1.40 6.83 -15.81
C ASP A 119 -0.09 6.44 -15.71
N GLU A 120 -0.40 5.27 -15.15
CA GLU A 120 -1.80 4.89 -14.88
C GLU A 120 -2.45 5.75 -13.80
N ALA A 121 -1.71 6.14 -12.76
CA ALA A 121 -2.24 7.02 -11.73
C ALA A 121 -2.60 8.39 -12.30
N VAL A 122 -1.72 8.98 -13.12
CA VAL A 122 -1.94 10.26 -13.80
C VAL A 122 -3.12 10.16 -14.77
N LYS A 123 -3.17 9.10 -15.58
CA LYS A 123 -4.27 8.87 -16.52
C LYS A 123 -5.64 8.76 -15.83
N ALA A 124 -5.68 8.10 -14.67
CA ALA A 124 -6.91 7.93 -13.90
C ALA A 124 -7.33 9.20 -13.13
N ASN A 125 -6.41 10.14 -12.91
CA ASN A 125 -6.61 11.38 -12.16
C ASN A 125 -5.90 12.54 -12.87
N PRO A 126 -6.39 13.00 -14.04
CA PRO A 126 -5.67 13.97 -14.88
C PRO A 126 -5.48 15.34 -14.23
N ASP A 127 -6.39 15.73 -13.35
CA ASP A 127 -6.35 17.02 -12.64
C ASP A 127 -5.64 16.95 -11.28
N ALA A 128 -5.02 15.81 -10.96
CA ALA A 128 -4.33 15.62 -9.70
C ALA A 128 -2.87 16.09 -9.77
N HIS A 129 -2.48 16.98 -8.87
CA HIS A 129 -1.10 17.47 -8.73
C HIS A 129 -0.57 17.25 -7.30
N PRO A 130 -0.51 16.00 -6.80
CA PRO A 130 -0.11 15.71 -5.43
C PRO A 130 1.36 16.03 -5.17
N LEU A 131 1.69 16.20 -3.88
CA LEU A 131 3.05 15.98 -3.42
C LEU A 131 3.36 14.47 -3.55
N PHE A 132 4.28 14.11 -4.43
CA PHE A 132 4.64 12.72 -4.72
C PHE A 132 5.84 12.30 -3.87
N HIS A 133 5.62 11.41 -2.91
CA HIS A 133 6.65 10.94 -1.98
C HIS A 133 7.05 9.49 -2.23
N SER A 134 8.35 9.24 -2.28
CA SER A 134 8.96 7.91 -2.45
C SER A 134 10.13 7.71 -1.49
N ASP A 135 10.64 6.47 -1.44
CA ASP A 135 11.98 6.22 -0.97
C ASP A 135 13.04 6.70 -1.99
N ARG A 136 14.31 6.34 -1.75
CA ARG A 136 15.43 6.63 -2.66
C ARG A 136 15.78 5.44 -3.56
N GLY A 137 14.81 4.64 -3.95
CA GLY A 137 15.01 3.60 -4.94
C GLY A 137 15.50 4.16 -6.27
N PHE A 138 16.33 3.40 -7.00
CA PHE A 138 16.94 3.86 -8.25
C PHE A 138 15.92 4.29 -9.30
N GLN A 139 14.72 3.72 -9.27
CA GLN A 139 13.63 4.10 -10.18
C GLN A 139 13.19 5.55 -9.96
N TYR A 140 13.04 5.93 -8.67
CA TYR A 140 12.54 7.25 -8.27
C TYR A 140 13.62 8.35 -8.37
N THR A 141 14.90 7.95 -8.34
CA THR A 141 16.05 8.87 -8.46
C THR A 141 16.50 9.08 -9.90
N SER A 142 15.89 8.40 -10.88
CA SER A 142 16.21 8.56 -12.29
C SER A 142 15.74 9.92 -12.84
N LYS A 143 16.54 10.51 -13.75
CA LYS A 143 16.19 11.75 -14.46
C LYS A 143 14.86 11.62 -15.24
N ILE A 144 14.61 10.44 -15.82
CA ILE A 144 13.39 10.18 -16.59
C ILE A 144 12.17 10.28 -15.68
N PHE A 145 12.21 9.69 -14.48
CA PHE A 145 11.11 9.76 -13.54
C PHE A 145 10.88 11.20 -13.03
N HIS A 146 11.96 11.92 -12.75
CA HIS A 146 11.88 13.32 -12.37
C HIS A 146 11.18 14.18 -13.45
N ASN A 147 11.55 13.99 -14.72
CA ASN A 147 10.91 14.68 -15.84
C ASN A 147 9.41 14.32 -15.98
N LYS A 148 9.02 13.07 -15.71
CA LYS A 148 7.60 12.66 -15.67
C LYS A 148 6.81 13.41 -14.60
N LEU A 149 7.38 13.58 -13.40
CA LEU A 149 6.75 14.34 -12.32
C LEU A 149 6.58 15.82 -12.69
N ILE A 150 7.60 16.45 -13.29
CA ILE A 150 7.53 17.85 -13.78
C ILE A 150 6.43 17.97 -14.84
N ALA A 151 6.38 17.06 -15.82
CA ALA A 151 5.36 17.07 -16.88
C ALA A 151 3.93 16.94 -16.32
N ALA A 152 3.77 16.26 -15.19
CA ALA A 152 2.50 16.13 -14.47
C ALA A 152 2.24 17.27 -13.46
N ASN A 153 3.07 18.31 -13.41
CA ASN A 153 3.01 19.40 -12.42
C ASN A 153 3.05 18.94 -10.96
N MET A 154 3.75 17.82 -10.68
CA MET A 154 3.88 17.26 -9.35
C MET A 154 5.21 17.62 -8.72
N ARG A 155 5.21 17.86 -7.41
CA ARG A 155 6.44 18.08 -6.63
C ARG A 155 6.94 16.76 -6.08
N GLN A 156 8.24 16.49 -6.24
CA GLN A 156 8.89 15.29 -5.69
C GLN A 156 9.34 15.52 -4.25
N SER A 157 9.07 14.54 -3.40
CA SER A 157 9.58 14.43 -2.04
C SER A 157 10.20 13.04 -1.84
N MET A 158 11.33 12.95 -1.14
CA MET A 158 12.01 11.68 -0.90
C MET A 158 12.32 11.47 0.57
N SER A 159 12.22 10.23 1.01
CA SER A 159 12.62 9.81 2.35
C SER A 159 14.10 10.14 2.61
N ARG A 160 14.44 10.43 3.86
CA ARG A 160 15.85 10.59 4.29
C ARG A 160 16.58 9.25 4.24
N VAL A 161 17.89 9.31 4.05
CA VAL A 161 18.74 8.10 4.00
C VAL A 161 18.59 7.29 5.30
N GLY A 162 18.26 6.01 5.18
CA GLY A 162 18.11 5.10 6.32
C GLY A 162 16.91 5.38 7.23
N ARG A 163 15.96 6.22 6.81
CA ARG A 163 14.75 6.57 7.55
C ARG A 163 13.50 5.98 6.89
N CYS A 164 13.34 4.68 6.93
CA CYS A 164 12.18 3.97 6.37
C CYS A 164 10.83 4.51 6.90
N ILE A 165 10.80 4.99 8.15
CA ILE A 165 9.60 5.57 8.77
C ILE A 165 9.08 6.82 8.01
N ASP A 166 9.90 7.45 7.14
CA ASP A 166 9.47 8.58 6.34
C ASP A 166 8.44 8.16 5.25
N ASN A 167 8.33 6.84 4.94
CA ASN A 167 7.29 6.24 4.09
C ASN A 167 6.36 5.29 4.89
N GLY A 168 6.15 5.59 6.17
CA GLY A 168 5.44 4.73 7.13
C GLY A 168 4.05 4.24 6.70
N PRO A 169 3.16 5.07 6.11
CA PRO A 169 1.86 4.60 5.64
C PRO A 169 1.94 3.53 4.55
N MET A 170 2.90 3.63 3.62
CA MET A 170 3.10 2.63 2.57
C MET A 170 3.68 1.33 3.13
N GLU A 171 4.65 1.42 4.05
CA GLU A 171 5.16 0.25 4.79
C GLU A 171 4.05 -0.43 5.60
N GLY A 172 3.18 0.36 6.24
CA GLY A 172 1.99 -0.13 6.95
C GLY A 172 1.05 -0.89 6.03
N PHE A 173 0.79 -0.37 4.84
CA PHE A 173 -0.01 -1.03 3.82
C PHE A 173 0.60 -2.39 3.39
N TRP A 174 1.91 -2.44 3.09
CA TRP A 174 2.59 -3.70 2.78
C TRP A 174 2.51 -4.71 3.92
N GLY A 175 2.65 -4.23 5.16
CA GLY A 175 2.49 -5.07 6.35
C GLY A 175 1.11 -5.70 6.44
N ILE A 176 0.06 -4.93 6.18
CA ILE A 176 -1.34 -5.38 6.18
C ILE A 176 -1.57 -6.39 5.05
N LEU A 177 -1.22 -6.05 3.80
CA LEU A 177 -1.39 -6.91 2.63
C LEU A 177 -0.69 -8.25 2.84
N LYS A 178 0.58 -8.23 3.26
CA LYS A 178 1.35 -9.45 3.48
C LYS A 178 0.79 -10.29 4.62
N SER A 179 0.32 -9.69 5.69
CA SER A 179 -0.25 -10.41 6.84
C SER A 179 -1.63 -10.99 6.54
N GLU A 180 -2.48 -10.27 5.82
CA GLU A 180 -3.87 -10.66 5.58
C GLU A 180 -4.03 -11.61 4.38
N MET A 181 -3.04 -11.66 3.47
CA MET A 181 -3.12 -12.48 2.26
C MET A 181 -1.89 -13.37 2.05
N TYR A 182 -0.69 -12.77 2.02
CA TYR A 182 0.49 -13.47 1.51
C TYR A 182 1.06 -14.51 2.48
N TYR A 183 1.15 -14.20 3.78
CA TYR A 183 1.70 -15.14 4.78
C TYR A 183 0.74 -16.22 5.25
N LEU A 184 -0.50 -16.22 4.77
CA LEU A 184 -1.50 -17.22 5.14
C LEU A 184 -1.26 -18.58 4.44
N ARG A 185 -0.57 -18.56 3.30
CA ARG A 185 -0.27 -19.79 2.53
C ARG A 185 1.00 -19.65 1.72
N LYS A 186 1.52 -20.78 1.25
CA LYS A 186 2.64 -20.82 0.30
C LYS A 186 2.10 -20.81 -1.13
N PHE A 187 2.59 -19.91 -1.97
CA PHE A 187 2.21 -19.83 -3.37
C PHE A 187 3.12 -20.70 -4.22
N THR A 188 2.57 -21.54 -5.07
CA THR A 188 3.29 -22.45 -5.97
C THR A 188 3.16 -22.06 -7.44
N SER A 189 2.31 -21.08 -7.76
CA SER A 189 2.11 -20.56 -9.11
C SER A 189 2.22 -19.03 -9.12
N ARG A 190 2.82 -18.51 -10.20
CA ARG A 190 2.88 -17.07 -10.47
C ARG A 190 1.47 -16.49 -10.63
N ASP A 191 0.61 -17.14 -11.39
CA ASP A 191 -0.71 -16.64 -11.72
C ASP A 191 -1.67 -16.68 -10.52
N ASP A 192 -1.54 -17.70 -9.65
CA ASP A 192 -2.28 -17.74 -8.39
C ASP A 192 -1.86 -16.60 -7.46
N LEU A 193 -0.56 -16.31 -7.35
CA LEU A 193 -0.07 -15.18 -6.55
C LEU A 193 -0.55 -13.83 -7.12
N ILE A 194 -0.45 -13.62 -8.44
CA ILE A 194 -0.95 -12.40 -9.10
C ILE A 194 -2.45 -12.23 -8.85
N SER A 195 -3.22 -13.30 -9.03
CA SER A 195 -4.67 -13.29 -8.82
C SER A 195 -5.03 -12.99 -7.36
N ALA A 196 -4.29 -13.54 -6.41
CA ALA A 196 -4.47 -13.26 -4.98
C ALA A 196 -4.16 -11.79 -4.64
N ILE A 197 -3.08 -11.22 -5.20
CA ILE A 197 -2.74 -9.80 -5.02
C ILE A 197 -3.86 -8.91 -5.58
N LYS A 198 -4.33 -9.15 -6.82
CA LYS A 198 -5.39 -8.37 -7.45
C LYS A 198 -6.71 -8.42 -6.65
N ARG A 199 -7.12 -9.61 -6.20
CA ARG A 199 -8.30 -9.77 -5.33
C ARG A 199 -8.14 -9.03 -4.02
N TYR A 200 -6.95 -9.06 -3.42
CA TYR A 200 -6.69 -8.36 -2.17
C TYR A 200 -6.71 -6.84 -2.34
N LEU A 201 -6.14 -6.28 -3.40
CA LEU A 201 -6.18 -4.84 -3.68
C LEU A 201 -7.61 -4.35 -3.90
N HIS A 202 -8.42 -5.13 -4.62
CA HIS A 202 -9.85 -4.86 -4.75
C HIS A 202 -10.58 -4.91 -3.39
N PHE A 203 -10.33 -5.94 -2.58
CA PHE A 203 -10.87 -6.04 -1.23
C PHE A 203 -10.45 -4.88 -0.34
N TYR A 204 -9.17 -4.49 -0.38
CA TYR A 204 -8.63 -3.39 0.41
C TYR A 204 -9.33 -2.06 0.10
N ASN A 205 -9.50 -1.74 -1.18
CA ASN A 205 -10.13 -0.49 -1.59
C ASN A 205 -11.65 -0.48 -1.35
N ASN A 206 -12.35 -1.61 -1.56
CA ASN A 206 -13.81 -1.61 -1.68
C ASN A 206 -14.53 -2.34 -0.52
N LYS A 207 -13.83 -3.16 0.28
CA LYS A 207 -14.48 -4.00 1.30
C LYS A 207 -13.79 -3.96 2.66
N ARG A 208 -12.55 -3.42 2.74
CA ARG A 208 -11.80 -3.37 3.98
C ARG A 208 -12.09 -2.08 4.72
N TYR A 209 -12.96 -2.14 5.72
CA TYR A 209 -13.28 -0.99 6.59
C TYR A 209 -12.07 -0.55 7.40
N GLN A 210 -11.92 0.77 7.61
CA GLN A 210 -10.81 1.35 8.36
C GLN A 210 -11.35 2.32 9.43
N GLN A 211 -10.99 2.10 10.68
CA GLN A 211 -11.43 2.97 11.80
C GLN A 211 -11.05 4.44 11.57
N ARG A 212 -9.87 4.69 11.01
CA ARG A 212 -9.38 6.05 10.68
C ARG A 212 -10.19 6.76 9.59
N LEU A 213 -10.95 6.04 8.79
CA LEU A 213 -11.85 6.53 7.76
C LEU A 213 -13.31 6.45 8.24
N ASN A 214 -13.56 6.77 9.50
CA ASN A 214 -14.90 6.69 10.09
C ASN A 214 -15.58 5.33 9.88
N CYS A 215 -14.80 4.25 9.96
CA CYS A 215 -15.24 2.88 9.71
C CYS A 215 -15.76 2.64 8.27
N MET A 216 -15.36 3.47 7.31
CA MET A 216 -15.63 3.28 5.89
C MET A 216 -14.48 2.52 5.20
N THR A 217 -14.75 2.00 4.01
CA THR A 217 -13.71 1.55 3.09
C THR A 217 -13.02 2.76 2.44
N PRO A 218 -11.80 2.62 1.90
CA PRO A 218 -11.15 3.68 1.15
C PRO A 218 -12.03 4.29 0.06
N MET A 219 -12.74 3.47 -0.72
CA MET A 219 -13.59 3.95 -1.81
C MET A 219 -14.91 4.56 -1.33
N GLU A 220 -15.49 4.08 -0.22
CA GLU A 220 -16.64 4.76 0.41
C GLU A 220 -16.24 6.15 0.88
N PHE A 221 -15.10 6.26 1.58
CA PHE A 221 -14.60 7.53 2.10
C PHE A 221 -14.25 8.50 0.96
N HIS A 222 -13.61 8.02 -0.10
CA HIS A 222 -13.31 8.81 -1.30
C HIS A 222 -14.57 9.41 -1.92
N ARG A 223 -15.62 8.59 -2.12
CA ARG A 223 -16.88 9.03 -2.72
C ARG A 223 -17.70 9.97 -1.82
N ALA A 224 -17.57 9.83 -0.51
CA ALA A 224 -18.26 10.71 0.44
C ALA A 224 -17.62 12.11 0.54
N ALA A 225 -16.40 12.27 0.05
CA ALA A 225 -15.64 13.52 0.05
C ALA A 225 -15.60 14.21 -1.34
N ALA A 226 -16.08 13.53 -2.39
CA ALA A 226 -16.19 14.06 -3.75
C ALA A 226 -17.55 14.75 -3.92
#